data_616cd0a73a122ea1e0c17bbf5e42e0d8
#
_entry.id   616cd0a73a122ea1e0c17bbf5e42e0d8
#
_cell.length_a   1.000
_cell.length_b   1.000
_cell.length_c   1.000
_cell.angle_alpha   90.00
_cell.angle_beta   90.00
_cell.angle_gamma   90.00
#
_symmetry.space_group_name_H-M   'P 1'
#
loop_
_entity.id
_entity.type
_entity.pdbx_description
1 polymer ?
#
loop_
_entity_poly.entity_id
_entity_poly.type
_entity_poly.pdbx_seq_one_letter_code
_entity_poly.pdbx_strand_id
1 'polypeptide(L)'
;CRMCVAAREDYMEDRERPVRVATKFTNIAKEHYAGLGREIDIIKLNGSIELAPILGLSDVIVDIVESGNTIRENHLRILEEFLPISARFIANKSSFEFKNGAITQMAQRLGEAVARREEEKKKKEE
;
A
#
# COMPACT_ATOMS: atom_id res chain seq x y z
N CYS A 1 7.02 3.35 0.17
CA CYS A 1 5.87 2.40 0.16
C CYS A 1 5.29 2.25 -1.24
N ARG A 2 4.61 1.18 -1.49
CA ARG A 2 3.94 0.87 -2.75
C ARG A 2 2.67 0.07 -2.52
N MET A 3 1.69 0.26 -3.37
CA MET A 3 0.48 -0.57 -3.40
C MET A 3 0.78 -1.83 -4.21
N CYS A 4 0.50 -2.98 -3.63
CA CYS A 4 0.81 -4.28 -4.21
C CYS A 4 -0.40 -5.19 -4.24
N VAL A 5 -0.40 -6.11 -5.19
CA VAL A 5 -1.21 -7.32 -5.16
C VAL A 5 -0.33 -8.44 -4.61
N ALA A 6 -0.80 -9.13 -3.59
CA ALA A 6 -0.12 -10.28 -3.02
C ALA A 6 -1.08 -11.46 -2.84
N ALA A 7 -0.52 -12.65 -2.87
CA ALA A 7 -1.27 -13.89 -2.71
C ALA A 7 -0.42 -14.96 -2.03
N ARG A 8 -1.01 -16.11 -1.73
CA ARG A 8 -0.27 -17.28 -1.27
C ARG A 8 0.77 -17.71 -2.31
N GLU A 9 1.82 -18.31 -1.86
CA GLU A 9 2.92 -18.78 -2.73
C GLU A 9 2.45 -19.78 -3.79
N ASP A 10 1.43 -20.59 -3.48
CA ASP A 10 0.82 -21.58 -4.37
C ASP A 10 -0.34 -21.03 -5.23
N TYR A 11 -0.61 -19.72 -5.17
CA TYR A 11 -1.71 -19.14 -5.93
C TYR A 11 -1.47 -19.22 -7.44
N MET A 12 -2.52 -19.70 -8.14
CA MET A 12 -2.61 -19.66 -9.60
C MET A 12 -3.92 -18.97 -10.00
N GLU A 13 -3.82 -18.02 -10.92
CA GLU A 13 -4.97 -17.28 -11.39
C GLU A 13 -5.90 -18.18 -12.22
N ASP A 14 -7.19 -18.17 -11.85
CA ASP A 14 -8.26 -18.76 -12.64
C ASP A 14 -9.03 -17.63 -13.34
N ARG A 15 -8.88 -17.53 -14.65
CA ARG A 15 -9.52 -16.49 -15.46
C ARG A 15 -10.99 -16.73 -15.75
N GLU A 16 -11.52 -17.91 -15.43
CA GLU A 16 -12.92 -18.26 -15.67
C GLU A 16 -13.86 -17.76 -14.57
N ARG A 17 -13.30 -17.31 -13.44
CA ARG A 17 -14.07 -16.78 -12.32
C ARG A 17 -13.52 -15.43 -11.86
N PRO A 18 -14.37 -14.58 -11.19
CA PRO A 18 -13.92 -13.36 -10.55
C PRO A 18 -12.82 -13.62 -9.51
N VAL A 19 -11.86 -12.70 -9.42
CA VAL A 19 -10.82 -12.73 -8.37
C VAL A 19 -11.41 -12.18 -7.08
N ARG A 20 -11.31 -12.93 -6.00
CA ARG A 20 -11.70 -12.47 -4.67
C ARG A 20 -10.56 -11.66 -4.07
N VAL A 21 -10.79 -10.37 -3.86
CA VAL A 21 -9.79 -9.39 -3.42
C VAL A 21 -10.13 -8.89 -2.04
N ALA A 22 -9.31 -9.18 -1.04
CA ALA A 22 -9.40 -8.59 0.28
C ALA A 22 -8.55 -7.31 0.36
N THR A 23 -9.15 -6.22 0.80
CA THR A 23 -8.46 -4.93 0.87
C THR A 23 -9.19 -3.94 1.79
N LYS A 24 -8.44 -3.02 2.36
CA LYS A 24 -8.96 -1.78 2.94
C LYS A 24 -9.24 -0.71 1.87
N PHE A 25 -8.53 -0.79 0.74
CA PHE A 25 -8.50 0.22 -0.32
C PHE A 25 -9.38 -0.20 -1.50
N THR A 26 -10.68 -0.28 -1.28
CA THR A 26 -11.64 -0.88 -2.23
C THR A 26 -11.68 -0.17 -3.58
N ASN A 27 -11.62 1.17 -3.59
CA ASN A 27 -11.65 1.94 -4.84
C ASN A 27 -10.38 1.76 -5.66
N ILE A 28 -9.22 1.75 -5.01
CA ILE A 28 -7.93 1.52 -5.68
C ILE A 28 -7.89 0.13 -6.31
N ALA A 29 -8.34 -0.88 -5.60
CA ALA A 29 -8.42 -2.25 -6.12
C ALA A 29 -9.37 -2.35 -7.32
N LYS A 30 -10.55 -1.73 -7.24
CA LYS A 30 -11.52 -1.70 -8.35
C LYS A 30 -10.96 -1.04 -9.59
N GLU A 31 -10.32 0.12 -9.45
CA GLU A 31 -9.72 0.85 -10.57
C GLU A 31 -8.60 0.04 -11.22
N HIS A 32 -7.72 -0.57 -10.42
CA HIS A 32 -6.63 -1.39 -10.92
C HIS A 32 -7.14 -2.57 -11.78
N TYR A 33 -8.06 -3.36 -11.23
CA TYR A 33 -8.60 -4.53 -11.95
C TYR A 33 -9.50 -4.15 -13.12
N ALA A 34 -10.23 -3.04 -13.03
CA ALA A 34 -10.99 -2.51 -14.16
C ALA A 34 -10.08 -2.14 -15.34
N GLY A 35 -8.92 -1.54 -15.05
CA GLY A 35 -7.89 -1.26 -16.06
C GLY A 35 -7.34 -2.51 -16.75
N LEU A 36 -7.36 -3.65 -16.06
CA LEU A 36 -6.95 -4.95 -16.60
C LEU A 36 -8.10 -5.71 -17.27
N GLY A 37 -9.32 -5.16 -17.29
CA GLY A 37 -10.51 -5.84 -17.80
C GLY A 37 -10.90 -7.08 -16.98
N ARG A 38 -10.58 -7.10 -15.70
CA ARG A 38 -10.74 -8.26 -14.82
C ARG A 38 -11.87 -8.05 -13.82
N GLU A 39 -12.81 -8.99 -13.76
CA GLU A 39 -13.86 -8.99 -12.75
C GLU A 39 -13.30 -9.40 -11.38
N ILE A 40 -13.77 -8.73 -10.34
CA ILE A 40 -13.37 -9.00 -8.95
C ILE A 40 -14.54 -8.99 -8.00
N ASP A 41 -14.43 -9.79 -6.94
CA ASP A 41 -15.28 -9.73 -5.76
C ASP A 41 -14.49 -9.09 -4.62
N ILE A 42 -14.95 -7.95 -4.13
CA ILE A 42 -14.30 -7.21 -3.06
C ILE A 42 -14.75 -7.69 -1.69
N ILE A 43 -13.76 -8.01 -0.85
CA ILE A 43 -13.94 -8.26 0.58
C ILE A 43 -13.27 -7.11 1.32
N LYS A 44 -14.06 -6.19 1.84
CA LYS A 44 -13.55 -5.06 2.60
C LYS A 44 -13.14 -5.50 4.01
N LEU A 45 -11.87 -5.31 4.34
CA LEU A 45 -11.32 -5.53 5.68
C LEU A 45 -10.66 -4.26 6.19
N ASN A 46 -10.68 -4.06 7.50
CA ASN A 46 -10.08 -2.88 8.15
C ASN A 46 -8.71 -3.16 8.77
N GLY A 47 -8.32 -4.40 8.87
CA GLY A 47 -7.03 -4.85 9.41
C GLY A 47 -6.84 -6.33 9.21
N SER A 48 -5.62 -6.81 9.49
CA SER A 48 -5.23 -8.23 9.34
C SER A 48 -5.53 -8.79 7.95
N ILE A 49 -5.34 -7.98 6.93
CA ILE A 49 -5.69 -8.28 5.54
C ILE A 49 -4.91 -9.50 5.03
N GLU A 50 -3.66 -9.63 5.47
CA GLU A 50 -2.77 -10.75 5.14
C GLU A 50 -3.31 -12.13 5.54
N LEU A 51 -4.23 -12.19 6.50
CA LEU A 51 -4.86 -13.43 6.92
C LEU A 51 -5.93 -13.94 5.94
N ALA A 52 -6.53 -13.08 5.15
CA ALA A 52 -7.64 -13.44 4.27
C ALA A 52 -7.28 -14.55 3.26
N PRO A 53 -6.15 -14.52 2.55
CA PRO A 53 -5.74 -15.63 1.69
C PRO A 53 -5.44 -16.92 2.46
N ILE A 54 -4.86 -16.80 3.64
CA ILE A 54 -4.50 -17.95 4.48
C ILE A 54 -5.74 -18.68 4.95
N LEU A 55 -6.79 -17.94 5.32
CA LEU A 55 -8.07 -18.48 5.76
C LEU A 55 -9.01 -18.88 4.61
N GLY A 56 -8.60 -18.70 3.37
CA GLY A 56 -9.41 -19.02 2.21
C GLY A 56 -10.56 -18.03 1.95
N LEU A 57 -10.54 -16.85 2.58
CA LEU A 57 -11.57 -15.81 2.39
C LEU A 57 -11.39 -15.04 1.09
N SER A 58 -10.16 -14.93 0.61
CA SER A 58 -9.83 -14.26 -0.65
C SER A 58 -8.75 -15.03 -1.41
N ASP A 59 -8.63 -14.72 -2.69
CA ASP A 59 -7.56 -15.24 -3.54
C ASP A 59 -6.31 -14.39 -3.41
N VAL A 60 -6.49 -13.07 -3.41
CA VAL A 60 -5.42 -12.09 -3.31
C VAL A 60 -5.74 -11.01 -2.29
N ILE A 61 -4.75 -10.24 -1.92
CA ILE A 61 -4.90 -8.99 -1.19
C ILE A 61 -4.36 -7.82 -2.01
N VAL A 62 -4.93 -6.64 -1.80
CA VAL A 62 -4.39 -5.36 -2.26
C VAL A 62 -4.08 -4.53 -1.03
N ASP A 63 -2.81 -4.28 -0.80
CA ASP A 63 -2.35 -3.59 0.41
C ASP A 63 -1.07 -2.79 0.17
N ILE A 64 -0.78 -1.91 1.11
CA ILE A 64 0.46 -1.12 1.12
C ILE A 64 1.60 -2.00 1.65
N VAL A 65 2.69 -2.02 0.92
CA VAL A 65 3.91 -2.74 1.29
C VAL A 65 5.07 -1.76 1.42
N GLU A 66 5.79 -1.80 2.52
CA GLU A 66 7.03 -1.05 2.72
C GLU A 66 8.24 -1.96 2.51
N SER A 67 8.54 -2.83 3.46
CA SER A 67 9.69 -3.76 3.39
C SER A 67 9.34 -5.13 2.80
N GLY A 68 8.07 -5.51 2.84
CA GLY A 68 7.59 -6.84 2.47
C GLY A 68 7.76 -7.90 3.56
N ASN A 69 8.22 -7.54 4.76
CA ASN A 69 8.42 -8.51 5.84
C ASN A 69 7.12 -9.19 6.24
N THR A 70 6.04 -8.44 6.48
CA THR A 70 4.73 -9.00 6.83
C THR A 70 4.22 -9.96 5.76
N ILE A 71 4.43 -9.63 4.49
CA ILE A 71 4.07 -10.50 3.36
C ILE A 71 4.82 -11.82 3.45
N ARG A 72 6.13 -11.79 3.63
CA ARG A 72 6.97 -13.00 3.73
C ARG A 72 6.69 -13.83 4.98
N GLU A 73 6.50 -13.18 6.13
CA GLU A 73 6.20 -13.85 7.40
C GLU A 73 4.88 -14.61 7.38
N ASN A 74 3.93 -14.16 6.56
CA ASN A 74 2.64 -14.83 6.34
C ASN A 74 2.64 -15.77 5.13
N HIS A 75 3.79 -16.14 4.59
CA HIS A 75 3.93 -17.03 3.43
C HIS A 75 3.14 -16.56 2.20
N LEU A 76 3.11 -15.25 2.02
CA LEU A 76 2.56 -14.60 0.83
C LEU A 76 3.71 -14.16 -0.08
N ARG A 77 3.39 -13.97 -1.35
CA ARG A 77 4.30 -13.37 -2.34
C ARG A 77 3.65 -12.17 -3.01
N ILE A 78 4.44 -11.19 -3.36
CA ILE A 78 4.00 -10.06 -4.17
C ILE A 78 3.88 -10.54 -5.61
N LEU A 79 2.67 -10.38 -6.18
CA LEU A 79 2.41 -10.67 -7.58
C LEU A 79 2.71 -9.46 -8.46
N GLU A 80 2.36 -8.28 -7.98
CA GLU A 80 2.45 -7.04 -8.73
C GLU A 80 2.59 -5.83 -7.79
N GLU A 81 3.44 -4.89 -8.18
CA GLU A 81 3.54 -3.56 -7.60
C GLU A 81 3.01 -2.56 -8.62
N PHE A 82 1.92 -1.87 -8.33
CA PHE A 82 1.24 -1.08 -9.37
C PHE A 82 1.08 0.42 -9.06
N LEU A 83 1.34 0.84 -7.81
CA LEU A 83 1.20 2.24 -7.45
C LEU A 83 2.26 2.64 -6.40
N PRO A 84 3.17 3.57 -6.72
CA PRO A 84 4.07 4.13 -5.72
C PRO A 84 3.30 5.01 -4.73
N ILE A 85 3.67 4.95 -3.47
CA ILE A 85 3.03 5.71 -2.38
C ILE A 85 4.09 6.45 -1.59
N SER A 86 3.80 7.72 -1.28
CA SER A 86 4.60 8.51 -0.37
C SER A 86 3.72 9.25 0.62
N ALA A 87 4.21 9.38 1.85
CA ALA A 87 3.57 10.22 2.85
C ALA A 87 3.63 11.70 2.41
N ARG A 88 2.55 12.45 2.63
CA ARG A 88 2.45 13.86 2.30
C ARG A 88 2.08 14.65 3.54
N PHE A 89 2.81 15.71 3.78
CA PHE A 89 2.43 16.72 4.76
C PHE A 89 1.38 17.65 4.13
N ILE A 90 0.20 17.71 4.72
CA ILE A 90 -0.92 18.48 4.21
C ILE A 90 -1.39 19.50 5.24
N ALA A 91 -1.94 20.61 4.75
CA ALA A 91 -2.57 21.63 5.57
C ALA A 91 -3.88 22.10 4.93
N ASN A 92 -4.81 22.52 5.77
CA ASN A 92 -6.02 23.20 5.32
C ASN A 92 -5.65 24.56 4.70
N LYS A 93 -6.29 24.95 3.60
CA LYS A 93 -6.01 26.21 2.91
C LYS A 93 -6.11 27.43 3.82
N SER A 94 -7.19 27.54 4.59
CA SER A 94 -7.40 28.65 5.51
C SER A 94 -6.33 28.70 6.60
N SER A 95 -5.97 27.56 7.19
CA SER A 95 -4.89 27.49 8.17
C SER A 95 -3.54 27.85 7.57
N PHE A 96 -3.29 27.48 6.32
CA PHE A 96 -2.06 27.84 5.61
C PHE A 96 -1.95 29.36 5.40
N GLU A 97 -3.04 30.05 5.07
CA GLU A 97 -3.07 31.51 4.92
C GLU A 97 -2.73 32.22 6.23
N PHE A 98 -3.30 31.79 7.36
CA PHE A 98 -3.12 32.42 8.67
C PHE A 98 -1.88 31.97 9.45
N LYS A 99 -1.39 30.76 9.20
CA LYS A 99 -0.28 30.13 9.93
C LYS A 99 0.88 29.74 9.00
N ASN A 100 1.02 30.41 7.90
CA ASN A 100 2.00 30.13 6.85
C ASN A 100 3.42 29.92 7.40
N GLY A 101 3.90 30.84 8.26
CA GLY A 101 5.24 30.76 8.82
C GLY A 101 5.49 29.48 9.63
N ALA A 102 4.54 29.11 10.50
CA ALA A 102 4.65 27.89 11.32
C ALA A 102 4.57 26.61 10.46
N ILE A 103 3.66 26.57 9.49
CA ILE A 103 3.48 25.43 8.60
C ILE A 103 4.71 25.24 7.70
N THR A 104 5.22 26.31 7.11
CA THR A 104 6.42 26.29 6.27
C THR A 104 7.64 25.83 7.06
N GLN A 105 7.83 26.32 8.30
CA GLN A 105 8.91 25.89 9.17
C GLN A 105 8.82 24.42 9.53
N MET A 106 7.61 23.92 9.81
CA MET A 106 7.39 22.50 10.08
C MET A 106 7.68 21.62 8.86
N ALA A 107 7.24 22.04 7.68
CA ALA A 107 7.53 21.37 6.41
C ALA A 107 9.03 21.27 6.14
N GLN A 108 9.77 22.37 6.36
CA GLN A 108 11.21 22.40 6.22
C GLN A 108 11.92 21.43 7.19
N ARG A 109 11.54 21.45 8.47
CA ARG A 109 12.10 20.55 9.49
C ARG A 109 11.83 19.08 9.19
N LEU A 110 10.61 18.76 8.73
CA LEU A 110 10.26 17.40 8.29
C LEU A 110 11.09 16.97 7.09
N GLY A 111 11.26 17.83 6.10
CA GLY A 111 12.10 17.57 4.93
C GLY A 111 13.55 17.27 5.29
N GLU A 112 14.14 18.06 6.18
CA GLU A 112 15.52 17.84 6.69
C GLU A 112 15.63 16.52 7.48
N ALA A 113 14.62 16.19 8.30
CA ALA A 113 14.59 14.94 9.06
C ALA A 113 14.49 13.71 8.15
N VAL A 114 13.67 13.78 7.10
CA VAL A 114 13.54 12.71 6.10
C VAL A 114 14.84 12.50 5.36
N ALA A 115 15.48 13.59 4.89
CA ALA A 115 16.75 13.52 4.17
C ALA A 115 17.86 12.85 5.03
N ARG A 116 17.99 13.23 6.30
CA ARG A 116 18.93 12.59 7.23
C ARG A 116 18.68 11.10 7.40
N ARG A 117 17.41 10.72 7.54
CA ARG A 117 17.03 9.30 7.70
C ARG A 117 17.33 8.46 6.46
N GLU A 118 17.16 9.04 5.28
CA GLU A 118 17.51 8.37 4.02
C GLU A 118 19.02 8.16 3.88
N GLU A 119 19.83 9.15 4.27
CA GLU A 119 21.29 9.03 4.29
C GLU A 119 21.77 7.96 5.28
N GLU A 120 21.15 7.89 6.48
CA GLU A 120 21.46 6.86 7.46
C GLU A 120 21.10 5.45 6.99
N LYS A 121 19.99 5.30 6.25
CA LYS A 121 19.63 4.01 5.65
C LYS A 121 20.63 3.57 4.60
N LYS A 122 21.05 4.46 3.70
CA LYS A 122 22.06 4.16 2.68
C LYS A 122 23.39 3.71 3.28
N LYS A 123 23.84 4.35 4.36
CA LYS A 123 25.07 3.98 5.07
C LYS A 123 25.03 2.64 5.77
N LYS A 124 23.83 2.11 6.08
CA LYS A 124 23.65 0.78 6.69
C LYS A 124 23.53 -0.35 5.67
N GLU A 125 23.26 0.00 4.42
CA GLU A 125 23.16 -0.93 3.31
C GLU A 125 24.49 -1.11 2.56
N GLU A 126 25.45 -0.22 2.81
CA GLU A 126 26.86 -0.32 2.38
C GLU A 126 27.71 -1.14 3.38
#